data_66ac6f3103aaf83a7534f789fb748e8f
#
_entry.id   66ac6f3103aaf83a7534f789fb748e8f
#
_cell.length_a   1.000
_cell.length_b   1.000
_cell.length_c   1.000
_cell.angle_alpha   90.00
_cell.angle_beta   90.00
_cell.angle_gamma   90.00
#
_symmetry.space_group_name_H-M   'P 1'
#
loop_
_entity.id
_entity.type
_entity.pdbx_description
1 polymer ?
#
loop_
_entity_poly.entity_id
_entity_poly.type
_entity_poly.pdbx_seq_one_letter_code
_entity_poly.pdbx_strand_id
1 'polypeptide(L)'
;YANNRNELATFIYELSQNYNIIYTDLKTAPRFTPVMLCLGVVSDLQRIQLYHLDQYLMQGGQIVMTQDRAYVYSNNYGTAVVETESNLFKLLDHYGIHIHNNLALDRECEIRKGAGLGTQAPYPFIPMIRGNPKLDYTRGFDSIYHFLASEVTLLPGARLKYSPVLQTSDHSNRLLGPVFQVEESINRGLEPGYLNQPPITVAAEFSGQFNSFFTEALTDSTFHASTDKARVILFGDSELPLDFGAGAYVVLNAVDHLLGRKEAIELRSRNLRPSLLSTGVFMERFKMDPSDPDRTSAMLKTWFKLGAILGPLALLLLIGAGVAVHRKVRKVEA
;
A
#
# COMPACT_ATOMS: atom_id res chain seq x y z
N TYR A 1 16.48 9.86 5.07
CA TYR A 1 16.03 8.63 5.79
C TYR A 1 16.02 8.76 7.33
N ALA A 2 16.62 9.81 7.93
CA ALA A 2 16.61 9.97 9.40
C ALA A 2 15.21 10.26 9.98
N ASN A 3 14.29 10.85 9.20
CA ASN A 3 12.93 11.17 9.65
C ASN A 3 11.97 9.95 9.59
N ASN A 4 12.27 8.93 8.79
CA ASN A 4 11.37 7.77 8.59
C ASN A 4 11.47 6.72 9.70
N ARG A 5 12.42 6.82 10.64
CA ARG A 5 12.53 5.84 11.74
C ARG A 5 11.31 5.81 12.66
N ASN A 6 10.67 6.95 12.89
CA ASN A 6 9.47 7.00 13.74
C ASN A 6 8.26 6.38 13.04
N GLU A 7 8.15 6.57 11.72
CA GLU A 7 7.06 6.04 10.90
C GLU A 7 7.20 4.51 10.78
N LEU A 8 8.40 4.01 10.45
CA LEU A 8 8.67 2.57 10.47
C LEU A 8 8.47 1.96 11.86
N ALA A 9 8.80 2.70 12.95
CA ALA A 9 8.58 2.25 14.31
C ALA A 9 7.10 1.97 14.59
N THR A 10 6.18 2.75 14.05
CA THR A 10 4.75 2.49 14.22
C THR A 10 4.30 1.27 13.44
N PHE A 11 4.76 1.09 12.19
CA PHE A 11 4.49 -0.14 11.44
C PHE A 11 5.01 -1.39 12.18
N ILE A 12 6.22 -1.34 12.71
CA ILE A 12 6.81 -2.41 13.51
C ILE A 12 6.02 -2.63 14.80
N TYR A 13 5.53 -1.56 15.43
CA TYR A 13 4.67 -1.68 16.61
C TYR A 13 3.37 -2.42 16.27
N GLU A 14 2.67 -2.06 15.20
CA GLU A 14 1.47 -2.76 14.73
C GLU A 14 1.73 -4.24 14.42
N LEU A 15 2.86 -4.55 13.77
CA LEU A 15 3.31 -5.93 13.58
C LEU A 15 3.49 -6.66 14.91
N SER A 16 4.14 -6.01 15.90
CA SER A 16 4.46 -6.60 17.20
C SER A 16 3.22 -6.96 18.03
N GLN A 17 2.07 -6.33 17.74
CA GLN A 17 0.81 -6.68 18.42
C GLN A 17 0.31 -8.08 18.03
N ASN A 18 0.75 -8.60 16.88
CA ASN A 18 0.24 -9.86 16.31
C ASN A 18 1.33 -10.92 16.10
N TYR A 19 2.61 -10.50 16.10
CA TYR A 19 3.75 -11.35 15.73
C TYR A 19 4.92 -11.18 16.66
N ASN A 20 5.66 -12.27 16.86
CA ASN A 20 6.99 -12.22 17.45
C ASN A 20 8.01 -11.86 16.36
N ILE A 21 8.57 -10.65 16.39
CA ILE A 21 9.47 -10.13 15.38
C ILE A 21 10.91 -10.50 15.73
N ILE A 22 11.61 -11.10 14.77
CA ILE A 22 13.04 -11.42 14.88
C ILE A 22 13.78 -10.57 13.85
N TYR A 23 14.68 -9.72 14.33
CA TYR A 23 15.52 -8.91 13.45
C TYR A 23 16.76 -9.69 13.01
N THR A 24 17.14 -9.53 11.75
CA THR A 24 18.37 -10.07 11.21
C THR A 24 19.03 -9.06 10.28
N ASP A 25 20.36 -9.02 10.29
CA ASP A 25 21.16 -8.26 9.34
C ASP A 25 21.70 -9.17 8.20
N LEU A 26 21.30 -10.45 8.20
CA LEU A 26 21.74 -11.48 7.27
C LEU A 26 23.25 -11.76 7.23
N LYS A 27 24.06 -11.22 8.16
CA LYS A 27 25.49 -11.58 8.27
C LYS A 27 25.69 -12.98 8.75
N THR A 28 24.75 -13.48 9.52
CA THR A 28 24.64 -14.89 9.93
C THR A 28 23.36 -15.48 9.37
N ALA A 29 23.31 -16.80 9.23
CA ALA A 29 22.11 -17.49 8.77
C ALA A 29 20.93 -17.12 9.67
N PRO A 30 19.84 -16.56 9.11
CA PRO A 30 18.69 -16.18 9.92
C PRO A 30 18.02 -17.43 10.48
N ARG A 31 17.45 -17.31 11.69
CA ARG A 31 16.55 -18.34 12.18
C ARG A 31 15.39 -18.47 11.18
N PHE A 32 15.09 -19.69 10.76
CA PHE A 32 13.97 -19.92 9.85
C PHE A 32 12.65 -19.48 10.50
N THR A 33 11.95 -18.61 9.80
CA THR A 33 10.60 -18.12 10.10
C THR A 33 9.72 -18.34 8.89
N PRO A 34 8.40 -18.50 9.01
CA PRO A 34 7.53 -18.73 7.85
C PRO A 34 7.54 -17.57 6.85
N VAL A 35 7.68 -16.32 7.31
CA VAL A 35 7.70 -15.13 6.47
C VAL A 35 8.84 -14.21 6.89
N MET A 36 9.56 -13.68 5.92
CA MET A 36 10.56 -12.61 6.07
C MET A 36 10.03 -11.33 5.43
N LEU A 37 10.20 -10.20 6.15
CA LEU A 37 9.95 -8.87 5.62
C LEU A 37 11.26 -8.22 5.19
N CYS A 38 11.33 -7.77 3.94
CA CYS A 38 12.45 -6.99 3.40
C CYS A 38 11.93 -5.59 3.04
N LEU A 39 12.35 -4.57 3.78
CA LEU A 39 11.83 -3.22 3.67
C LEU A 39 12.93 -2.26 3.18
N GLY A 40 12.91 -1.88 1.89
CA GLY A 40 13.73 -0.84 1.31
C GLY A 40 15.25 -1.08 1.40
N VAL A 41 15.80 -1.91 0.52
CA VAL A 41 17.26 -2.12 0.42
C VAL A 41 17.86 -1.04 -0.48
N VAL A 42 18.62 -0.12 0.10
CA VAL A 42 19.14 1.07 -0.58
C VAL A 42 20.64 0.99 -0.95
N SER A 43 21.29 -0.13 -0.67
CA SER A 43 22.72 -0.31 -0.94
C SER A 43 23.05 -1.78 -1.22
N ASP A 44 24.25 -2.03 -1.70
CA ASP A 44 24.74 -3.38 -1.91
C ASP A 44 24.77 -4.19 -0.62
N LEU A 45 24.27 -5.41 -0.70
CA LEU A 45 24.42 -6.42 0.32
C LEU A 45 25.77 -7.14 0.17
N GLN A 46 26.40 -7.51 1.28
CA GLN A 46 27.57 -8.37 1.25
C GLN A 46 27.20 -9.73 0.65
N ARG A 47 28.16 -10.40 0.00
CA ARG A 47 27.92 -11.71 -0.64
C ARG A 47 27.29 -12.72 0.31
N ILE A 48 27.69 -12.70 1.58
CA ILE A 48 27.12 -13.59 2.60
C ILE A 48 25.67 -13.23 2.95
N GLN A 49 25.31 -11.95 2.93
CA GLN A 49 23.93 -11.51 3.18
C GLN A 49 23.01 -11.91 2.02
N LEU A 50 23.47 -11.75 0.76
CA LEU A 50 22.75 -12.25 -0.41
C LEU A 50 22.58 -13.78 -0.35
N TYR A 51 23.62 -14.51 0.08
CA TYR A 51 23.56 -15.96 0.23
C TYR A 51 22.52 -16.38 1.27
N HIS A 52 22.51 -15.73 2.42
CA HIS A 52 21.55 -16.06 3.47
C HIS A 52 20.10 -15.71 3.06
N LEU A 53 19.89 -14.64 2.31
CA LEU A 53 18.59 -14.29 1.75
C LEU A 53 18.13 -15.32 0.72
N ASP A 54 19.03 -15.69 -0.21
CA ASP A 54 18.80 -16.73 -1.23
C ASP A 54 18.45 -18.07 -0.56
N GLN A 55 19.28 -18.52 0.38
CA GLN A 55 19.07 -19.82 1.03
C GLN A 55 17.84 -19.86 1.96
N TYR A 56 17.45 -18.70 2.53
CA TYR A 56 16.16 -18.60 3.23
C TYR A 56 15.01 -18.90 2.26
N LEU A 57 15.03 -18.30 1.06
CA LEU A 57 14.03 -18.55 0.03
C LEU A 57 14.09 -20.01 -0.47
N MET A 58 15.31 -20.55 -0.72
CA MET A 58 15.50 -21.92 -1.20
C MET A 58 15.05 -22.99 -0.18
N GLN A 59 15.03 -22.68 1.09
CA GLN A 59 14.45 -23.55 2.15
C GLN A 59 12.90 -23.53 2.15
N GLY A 60 12.28 -22.79 1.25
CA GLY A 60 10.82 -22.64 1.19
C GLY A 60 10.28 -21.48 2.04
N GLY A 61 11.14 -20.57 2.48
CA GLY A 61 10.77 -19.34 3.14
C GLY A 61 9.93 -18.44 2.23
N GLN A 62 9.03 -17.65 2.80
CA GLN A 62 8.19 -16.74 2.06
C GLN A 62 8.62 -15.31 2.35
N ILE A 63 8.59 -14.43 1.33
CA ILE A 63 9.07 -13.06 1.45
C ILE A 63 7.96 -12.09 1.11
N VAL A 64 7.73 -11.09 1.97
CA VAL A 64 7.07 -9.84 1.61
C VAL A 64 8.16 -8.78 1.49
N MET A 65 8.24 -8.16 0.33
CA MET A 65 9.26 -7.16 0.02
C MET A 65 8.60 -5.85 -0.42
N THR A 66 9.09 -4.74 0.11
CA THR A 66 8.77 -3.39 -0.38
C THR A 66 10.06 -2.79 -0.91
N GLN A 67 10.15 -2.61 -2.23
CA GLN A 67 11.38 -2.22 -2.91
C GLN A 67 11.09 -1.50 -4.22
N ASP A 68 11.57 -0.29 -4.34
CA ASP A 68 11.60 0.50 -5.57
C ASP A 68 13.02 0.64 -6.12
N ARG A 69 13.12 1.33 -7.25
CA ARG A 69 14.41 1.71 -7.85
C ARG A 69 14.65 3.21 -7.87
N ALA A 70 13.97 3.95 -7.02
CA ALA A 70 14.11 5.39 -6.93
C ALA A 70 14.20 5.85 -5.48
N TYR A 71 14.95 6.92 -5.23
CA TYR A 71 14.95 7.57 -3.94
C TYR A 71 15.12 9.08 -4.08
N VAL A 72 14.65 9.81 -3.07
CA VAL A 72 14.80 11.26 -3.00
C VAL A 72 16.18 11.60 -2.46
N TYR A 73 17.00 12.19 -3.32
CA TYR A 73 18.28 12.76 -2.94
C TYR A 73 18.13 14.26 -2.69
N SER A 74 18.53 14.72 -1.53
CA SER A 74 18.48 16.15 -1.18
C SER A 74 19.81 16.62 -0.63
N ASN A 75 20.29 17.77 -1.14
CA ASN A 75 21.50 18.44 -0.67
C ASN A 75 21.31 19.97 -0.64
N ASN A 76 22.37 20.71 -0.35
CA ASN A 76 22.35 22.18 -0.29
C ASN A 76 22.01 22.85 -1.64
N TYR A 77 22.07 22.15 -2.76
CA TYR A 77 21.80 22.66 -4.11
C TYR A 77 20.38 22.32 -4.61
N GLY A 78 19.67 21.44 -3.92
CA GLY A 78 18.30 21.07 -4.31
C GLY A 78 17.94 19.63 -3.97
N THR A 79 16.79 19.23 -4.49
CA THR A 79 16.23 17.88 -4.33
C THR A 79 16.08 17.26 -5.72
N ALA A 80 16.50 16.01 -5.88
CA ALA A 80 16.33 15.22 -7.09
C ALA A 80 15.81 13.83 -6.72
N VAL A 81 15.12 13.19 -7.67
CA VAL A 81 14.76 11.78 -7.59
C VAL A 81 15.70 11.01 -8.51
N VAL A 82 16.42 10.06 -7.96
CA VAL A 82 17.48 9.33 -8.65
C VAL A 82 17.33 7.82 -8.46
N GLU A 83 17.98 7.06 -9.33
CA GLU A 83 17.96 5.60 -9.26
C GLU A 83 18.62 5.08 -7.98
N THR A 84 18.00 4.06 -7.38
CA THR A 84 18.59 3.22 -6.35
C THR A 84 19.36 2.08 -7.01
N GLU A 85 20.66 1.99 -6.75
CA GLU A 85 21.52 0.88 -7.19
C GLU A 85 21.72 -0.11 -6.03
N SER A 86 21.46 -1.39 -6.28
CA SER A 86 21.73 -2.48 -5.35
C SER A 86 21.91 -3.81 -6.08
N ASN A 87 22.82 -4.63 -5.57
CA ASN A 87 23.00 -5.98 -6.07
C ASN A 87 21.83 -6.92 -5.76
N LEU A 88 20.89 -6.49 -4.93
CA LEU A 88 19.61 -7.17 -4.70
C LEU A 88 18.85 -7.33 -6.04
N PHE A 89 18.89 -6.33 -6.92
CA PHE A 89 18.19 -6.41 -8.20
C PHE A 89 18.74 -7.53 -9.08
N LYS A 90 20.05 -7.82 -9.03
CA LYS A 90 20.66 -8.96 -9.74
C LYS A 90 20.18 -10.31 -9.19
N LEU A 91 19.97 -10.39 -7.88
CA LEU A 91 19.40 -11.58 -7.24
C LEU A 91 17.94 -11.78 -7.68
N LEU A 92 17.13 -10.71 -7.69
CA LEU A 92 15.74 -10.77 -8.13
C LEU A 92 15.62 -11.13 -9.61
N ASP A 93 16.45 -10.52 -10.47
CA ASP A 93 16.51 -10.82 -11.91
C ASP A 93 16.86 -12.28 -12.17
N HIS A 94 17.78 -12.87 -11.38
CA HIS A 94 18.10 -14.29 -11.47
C HIS A 94 16.89 -15.20 -11.22
N TYR A 95 16.01 -14.82 -10.29
CA TYR A 95 14.74 -15.54 -10.08
C TYR A 95 13.72 -15.25 -11.20
N GLY A 96 13.95 -14.23 -12.01
CA GLY A 96 13.02 -13.75 -13.03
C GLY A 96 12.07 -12.65 -12.53
N ILE A 97 12.31 -12.10 -11.35
CA ILE A 97 11.56 -10.96 -10.79
C ILE A 97 12.29 -9.68 -11.18
N HIS A 98 11.64 -8.82 -11.95
CA HIS A 98 12.26 -7.58 -12.41
C HIS A 98 11.56 -6.34 -11.88
N ILE A 99 12.34 -5.45 -11.26
CA ILE A 99 11.90 -4.11 -10.88
C ILE A 99 12.52 -3.14 -11.88
N HIS A 100 11.66 -2.46 -12.66
CA HIS A 100 12.12 -1.55 -13.71
C HIS A 100 12.70 -0.26 -13.13
N ASN A 101 13.69 0.30 -13.83
CA ASN A 101 14.21 1.64 -13.55
C ASN A 101 13.26 2.69 -14.14
N ASN A 102 12.06 2.75 -13.60
CA ASN A 102 11.03 3.72 -13.96
C ASN A 102 10.15 4.06 -12.75
N LEU A 103 9.39 5.14 -12.87
CA LEU A 103 8.30 5.46 -11.97
C LEU A 103 6.97 5.28 -12.69
N ALA A 104 6.04 4.62 -12.02
CA ALA A 104 4.67 4.52 -12.47
C ALA A 104 3.95 5.85 -12.25
N LEU A 105 3.40 6.42 -13.31
CA LEU A 105 2.57 7.60 -13.28
C LEU A 105 1.13 7.20 -13.51
N ASP A 106 0.18 7.88 -12.84
CA ASP A 106 -1.25 7.67 -13.04
C ASP A 106 -2.02 8.99 -13.00
N ARG A 107 -3.14 9.06 -13.71
CA ARG A 107 -4.10 10.15 -13.61
C ARG A 107 -4.85 10.13 -12.28
N GLU A 108 -5.18 8.94 -11.77
CA GLU A 108 -5.67 8.76 -10.40
C GLU A 108 -4.48 8.87 -9.45
N CYS A 109 -4.21 10.08 -8.96
CA CYS A 109 -3.03 10.41 -8.17
C CYS A 109 -3.34 11.38 -7.04
N GLU A 110 -2.37 11.60 -6.18
CA GLU A 110 -2.47 12.62 -5.15
C GLU A 110 -2.61 14.02 -5.74
N ILE A 111 -3.46 14.83 -5.14
CA ILE A 111 -3.68 16.24 -5.50
C ILE A 111 -3.21 17.10 -4.32
N ARG A 112 -2.20 17.92 -4.55
CA ARG A 112 -1.66 18.84 -3.54
C ARG A 112 -1.92 20.29 -3.89
N LYS A 113 -1.91 21.18 -2.89
CA LYS A 113 -1.92 22.63 -3.13
C LYS A 113 -0.63 23.02 -3.85
N GLY A 114 -0.77 23.58 -5.03
CA GLY A 114 0.36 24.13 -5.79
C GLY A 114 0.95 25.37 -5.14
N ALA A 115 2.09 25.86 -5.63
CA ALA A 115 2.80 27.04 -5.11
C ALA A 115 2.02 28.36 -5.27
N GLY A 116 0.91 28.39 -6.04
CA GLY A 116 0.03 29.53 -6.21
C GLY A 116 -1.18 29.48 -5.27
N LEU A 117 -1.66 30.65 -4.82
CA LEU A 117 -2.87 30.77 -4.00
C LEU A 117 -4.08 30.06 -4.68
N GLY A 118 -4.54 28.97 -4.08
CA GLY A 118 -5.75 28.25 -4.49
C GLY A 118 -5.59 27.30 -5.69
N THR A 119 -4.40 27.10 -6.23
CA THR A 119 -4.15 26.12 -7.28
C THR A 119 -3.95 24.73 -6.68
N GLN A 120 -4.62 23.74 -7.26
CA GLN A 120 -4.38 22.32 -6.99
C GLN A 120 -3.61 21.75 -8.16
N ALA A 121 -2.55 20.97 -7.87
CA ALA A 121 -1.76 20.29 -8.88
C ALA A 121 -1.81 18.77 -8.65
N PRO A 122 -2.05 17.98 -9.70
CA PRO A 122 -1.91 16.53 -9.62
C PRO A 122 -0.43 16.14 -9.53
N TYR A 123 -0.15 15.09 -8.76
CA TYR A 123 1.18 14.50 -8.61
C TYR A 123 1.16 13.09 -9.19
N PRO A 124 1.28 12.92 -10.53
CA PRO A 124 1.10 11.62 -11.20
C PRO A 124 2.05 10.53 -10.70
N PHE A 125 3.23 10.90 -10.19
CA PHE A 125 4.22 10.00 -9.60
C PHE A 125 3.89 9.57 -8.15
N ILE A 126 2.71 9.97 -7.65
CA ILE A 126 2.10 9.45 -6.42
C ILE A 126 0.74 8.86 -6.81
N PRO A 127 0.70 7.74 -7.54
CA PRO A 127 -0.53 7.12 -7.95
C PRO A 127 -1.35 6.65 -6.74
N MET A 128 -2.67 6.79 -6.85
CA MET A 128 -3.64 6.30 -5.90
C MET A 128 -4.31 5.06 -6.49
N ILE A 129 -3.91 3.88 -6.02
CA ILE A 129 -4.29 2.60 -6.58
C ILE A 129 -5.37 1.95 -5.72
N ARG A 130 -6.38 1.38 -6.36
CA ARG A 130 -7.41 0.59 -5.67
C ARG A 130 -6.95 -0.84 -5.46
N GLY A 131 -7.33 -1.42 -4.33
CA GLY A 131 -7.07 -2.82 -4.06
C GLY A 131 -7.76 -3.73 -5.10
N ASN A 132 -7.10 -4.82 -5.46
CA ASN A 132 -7.64 -5.80 -6.37
C ASN A 132 -8.79 -6.58 -5.68
N PRO A 133 -10.03 -6.51 -6.17
CA PRO A 133 -11.19 -7.14 -5.52
C PRO A 133 -11.15 -8.68 -5.55
N LYS A 134 -10.28 -9.26 -6.38
CA LYS A 134 -10.11 -10.71 -6.51
C LYS A 134 -9.15 -11.29 -5.47
N LEU A 135 -8.35 -10.44 -4.82
CA LEU A 135 -7.37 -10.84 -3.81
C LEU A 135 -7.87 -10.45 -2.43
N ASP A 136 -7.95 -11.42 -1.53
CA ASP A 136 -8.46 -11.23 -0.16
C ASP A 136 -7.68 -10.17 0.61
N TYR A 137 -6.36 -10.12 0.47
CA TYR A 137 -5.46 -9.25 1.21
C TYR A 137 -5.36 -7.80 0.67
N THR A 138 -5.93 -7.53 -0.51
CA THR A 138 -6.03 -6.16 -1.06
C THR A 138 -7.48 -5.70 -1.26
N ARG A 139 -8.44 -6.62 -1.19
CA ARG A 139 -9.85 -6.30 -1.36
C ARG A 139 -10.36 -5.36 -0.27
N GLY A 140 -11.06 -4.30 -0.68
CA GLY A 140 -11.69 -3.34 0.23
C GLY A 140 -10.84 -2.11 0.54
N PHE A 141 -9.64 -2.01 -0.05
CA PHE A 141 -8.90 -0.76 -0.06
C PHE A 141 -9.33 0.08 -1.26
N ASP A 142 -9.93 1.24 -1.00
CA ASP A 142 -10.42 2.14 -2.06
C ASP A 142 -9.31 3.01 -2.63
N SER A 143 -8.28 3.31 -1.83
CA SER A 143 -7.12 4.08 -2.24
C SER A 143 -5.88 3.70 -1.45
N ILE A 144 -4.84 3.32 -2.16
CA ILE A 144 -3.51 3.03 -1.65
C ILE A 144 -2.57 4.00 -2.36
N TYR A 145 -1.98 4.92 -1.61
CA TYR A 145 -1.01 5.85 -2.17
C TYR A 145 0.34 5.17 -2.33
N HIS A 146 0.94 5.33 -3.49
CA HIS A 146 2.27 4.83 -3.79
C HIS A 146 3.22 5.99 -4.05
N PHE A 147 4.33 6.02 -3.34
CA PHE A 147 5.32 7.08 -3.50
C PHE A 147 6.51 6.59 -4.32
N LEU A 148 6.70 7.16 -5.52
CA LEU A 148 7.80 6.81 -6.44
C LEU A 148 7.83 5.30 -6.82
N ALA A 149 6.65 4.69 -6.98
CA ALA A 149 6.57 3.26 -7.26
C ALA A 149 7.20 2.87 -8.59
N SER A 150 7.99 1.82 -8.57
CA SER A 150 8.58 1.20 -9.77
C SER A 150 7.69 0.08 -10.31
N GLU A 151 7.71 -0.13 -11.62
CA GLU A 151 7.03 -1.24 -12.27
C GLU A 151 7.69 -2.58 -11.94
N VAL A 152 6.86 -3.58 -11.68
CA VAL A 152 7.27 -4.95 -11.34
C VAL A 152 6.78 -5.92 -12.39
N THR A 153 7.68 -6.70 -12.99
CA THR A 153 7.33 -7.67 -14.04
C THR A 153 8.01 -9.02 -13.83
N LEU A 154 7.57 -10.01 -14.60
CA LEU A 154 8.26 -11.29 -14.77
C LEU A 154 9.15 -11.24 -15.99
N LEU A 155 10.43 -11.61 -15.86
CA LEU A 155 11.34 -11.72 -16.99
C LEU A 155 10.93 -12.87 -17.93
N PRO A 156 11.10 -12.70 -19.25
CA PRO A 156 10.82 -13.75 -20.22
C PRO A 156 11.62 -15.03 -19.91
N GLY A 157 10.95 -16.18 -19.97
CA GLY A 157 11.56 -17.48 -19.74
C GLY A 157 11.69 -17.89 -18.26
N ALA A 158 11.32 -17.04 -17.32
CA ALA A 158 11.26 -17.42 -15.91
C ALA A 158 10.21 -18.53 -15.66
N ARG A 159 10.51 -19.44 -14.72
CA ARG A 159 9.64 -20.58 -14.39
C ARG A 159 8.67 -20.26 -13.25
N LEU A 160 8.45 -18.99 -12.98
CA LEU A 160 7.54 -18.52 -11.94
C LEU A 160 6.14 -18.26 -12.50
N LYS A 161 5.15 -18.47 -11.67
CA LYS A 161 3.81 -17.92 -11.86
C LYS A 161 3.84 -16.46 -11.38
N TYR A 162 3.37 -15.55 -12.22
CA TYR A 162 3.24 -14.15 -11.96
C TYR A 162 1.75 -13.77 -11.79
N SER A 163 1.43 -13.10 -10.70
CA SER A 163 0.07 -12.65 -10.41
C SER A 163 0.11 -11.17 -10.01
N PRO A 164 -0.38 -10.25 -10.86
CA PRO A 164 -0.49 -8.84 -10.52
C PRO A 164 -1.35 -8.64 -9.28
N VAL A 165 -0.85 -7.85 -8.32
CA VAL A 165 -1.52 -7.55 -7.05
C VAL A 165 -2.12 -6.16 -7.08
N LEU A 166 -1.33 -5.14 -7.43
CA LEU A 166 -1.75 -3.76 -7.56
C LEU A 166 -1.30 -3.22 -8.92
N GLN A 167 -2.21 -2.51 -9.58
CA GLN A 167 -1.98 -1.93 -10.91
C GLN A 167 -2.55 -0.52 -10.96
N THR A 168 -1.87 0.37 -11.68
CA THR A 168 -2.38 1.70 -12.03
C THR A 168 -3.66 1.58 -12.87
N SER A 169 -4.31 2.70 -13.13
CA SER A 169 -5.41 2.78 -14.09
C SER A 169 -4.91 2.60 -15.53
N ASP A 170 -5.83 2.60 -16.50
CA ASP A 170 -5.54 2.63 -17.94
C ASP A 170 -5.17 4.05 -18.45
N HIS A 171 -5.01 4.99 -17.52
CA HIS A 171 -4.53 6.34 -17.78
C HIS A 171 -3.17 6.56 -17.09
N SER A 172 -2.21 5.75 -17.45
CA SER A 172 -0.89 5.71 -16.85
C SER A 172 0.22 6.13 -17.83
N ASN A 173 1.43 6.29 -17.31
CA ASN A 173 2.66 6.44 -18.09
C ASN A 173 3.87 6.02 -17.23
N ARG A 174 5.03 5.91 -17.85
CA ARG A 174 6.31 5.60 -17.22
C ARG A 174 7.25 6.78 -17.30
N LEU A 175 7.80 7.20 -16.18
CA LEU A 175 8.91 8.15 -16.13
C LEU A 175 10.21 7.36 -15.97
N LEU A 176 11.10 7.47 -16.97
CA LEU A 176 12.31 6.65 -17.02
C LEU A 176 13.45 7.29 -16.24
N GLY A 177 14.25 6.44 -15.54
CA GLY A 177 15.49 6.83 -14.88
C GLY A 177 16.68 7.00 -15.85
N PRO A 178 17.88 7.24 -15.35
CA PRO A 178 18.28 7.19 -13.93
C PRO A 178 18.03 8.45 -13.11
N VAL A 179 17.71 9.59 -13.73
CA VAL A 179 17.29 10.83 -13.05
C VAL A 179 15.86 11.12 -13.47
N PHE A 180 14.96 11.12 -12.51
CA PHE A 180 13.54 11.22 -12.78
C PHE A 180 13.07 12.68 -12.72
N GLN A 181 12.58 13.20 -13.85
CA GLN A 181 12.08 14.57 -13.98
C GLN A 181 10.65 14.69 -13.45
N VAL A 182 10.48 14.53 -12.12
CA VAL A 182 9.15 14.49 -11.49
C VAL A 182 8.38 15.79 -11.65
N GLU A 183 9.05 16.95 -11.67
CA GLU A 183 8.42 18.26 -11.92
C GLU A 183 7.83 18.34 -13.33
N GLU A 184 8.52 17.78 -14.34
CA GLU A 184 8.00 17.71 -15.70
C GLU A 184 6.71 16.87 -15.74
N SER A 185 6.66 15.77 -14.99
CA SER A 185 5.47 14.92 -14.92
C SER A 185 4.26 15.63 -14.31
N ILE A 186 4.49 16.56 -13.36
CA ILE A 186 3.42 17.40 -12.79
C ILE A 186 2.86 18.32 -13.87
N ASN A 187 3.74 19.00 -14.61
CA ASN A 187 3.35 19.95 -15.65
C ASN A 187 2.63 19.25 -16.79
N ARG A 188 3.12 18.09 -17.23
CA ARG A 188 2.57 17.31 -18.34
C ARG A 188 1.39 16.42 -17.94
N GLY A 189 1.17 16.18 -16.68
CA GLY A 189 0.11 15.30 -16.20
C GLY A 189 -1.31 15.74 -16.61
N LEU A 190 -1.49 17.03 -16.93
CA LEU A 190 -2.74 17.59 -17.45
C LEU A 190 -2.80 17.61 -18.99
N GLU A 191 -1.69 17.31 -19.69
CA GLU A 191 -1.67 17.29 -21.15
C GLU A 191 -2.50 16.12 -21.71
N PRO A 192 -3.38 16.37 -22.69
CA PRO A 192 -4.10 15.29 -23.36
C PRO A 192 -3.14 14.28 -23.98
N GLY A 193 -3.32 13.00 -23.66
CA GLY A 193 -2.52 11.91 -24.23
C GLY A 193 -1.19 11.61 -23.52
N TYR A 194 -0.76 12.38 -22.55
CA TYR A 194 0.44 12.07 -21.78
C TYR A 194 0.26 10.83 -20.91
N LEU A 195 -0.85 10.74 -20.18
CA LEU A 195 -1.23 9.57 -19.38
C LEU A 195 -2.22 8.71 -20.16
N ASN A 196 -1.74 7.89 -21.09
CA ASN A 196 -2.56 7.08 -21.99
C ASN A 196 -2.02 5.67 -22.23
N GLN A 197 -1.05 5.23 -21.42
CA GLN A 197 -0.53 3.88 -21.49
C GLN A 197 -1.40 2.90 -20.69
N PRO A 198 -1.30 1.58 -21.00
CA PRO A 198 -2.01 0.55 -20.27
C PRO A 198 -1.55 0.46 -18.81
N PRO A 199 -2.35 -0.18 -17.94
CA PRO A 199 -2.03 -0.34 -16.52
C PRO A 199 -0.63 -0.87 -16.28
N ILE A 200 0.04 -0.29 -15.29
CA ILE A 200 1.38 -0.66 -14.83
C ILE A 200 1.23 -1.46 -13.54
N THR A 201 1.85 -2.63 -13.47
CA THR A 201 1.88 -3.42 -12.24
C THR A 201 2.94 -2.86 -11.30
N VAL A 202 2.53 -2.38 -10.13
CA VAL A 202 3.43 -1.88 -9.08
C VAL A 202 3.56 -2.85 -7.90
N ALA A 203 2.74 -3.90 -7.86
CA ALA A 203 2.91 -5.00 -6.92
C ALA A 203 2.50 -6.31 -7.56
N ALA A 204 3.25 -7.38 -7.28
CA ALA A 204 2.98 -8.71 -7.80
C ALA A 204 3.35 -9.81 -6.81
N GLU A 205 2.67 -10.95 -6.95
CA GLU A 205 3.01 -12.19 -6.27
C GLU A 205 3.67 -13.16 -7.25
N PHE A 206 4.78 -13.75 -6.81
CA PHE A 206 5.57 -14.73 -7.53
C PHE A 206 5.59 -16.05 -6.77
N SER A 207 5.35 -17.15 -7.47
CA SER A 207 5.38 -18.51 -6.93
C SER A 207 5.82 -19.49 -8.00
N GLY A 208 6.25 -20.70 -7.62
CA GLY A 208 6.69 -21.72 -8.55
C GLY A 208 8.14 -22.12 -8.31
N GLN A 209 8.87 -22.47 -9.39
CA GLN A 209 10.21 -22.99 -9.28
C GLN A 209 11.24 -21.87 -9.18
N PHE A 210 11.81 -21.68 -7.99
CA PHE A 210 12.98 -20.84 -7.76
C PHE A 210 14.24 -21.68 -7.83
N ASN A 211 15.29 -21.13 -8.45
CA ASN A 211 16.65 -21.71 -8.45
C ASN A 211 17.59 -20.77 -7.70
N SER A 212 18.51 -21.33 -6.91
CA SER A 212 19.49 -20.54 -6.17
C SER A 212 20.37 -19.71 -7.10
N PHE A 213 20.65 -18.49 -6.68
CA PHE A 213 21.63 -17.60 -7.30
C PHE A 213 23.06 -18.12 -7.14
N PHE A 214 23.28 -18.95 -6.14
CA PHE A 214 24.56 -19.56 -5.83
C PHE A 214 24.60 -21.01 -6.36
N THR A 215 25.81 -21.48 -6.69
CA THR A 215 26.04 -22.83 -7.20
C THR A 215 26.57 -23.78 -6.14
N GLU A 216 26.99 -23.24 -4.99
CA GLU A 216 27.59 -23.99 -3.88
C GLU A 216 27.33 -23.30 -2.54
N ALA A 217 27.52 -24.03 -1.46
CA ALA A 217 27.44 -23.49 -0.12
C ALA A 217 28.58 -22.50 0.16
N LEU A 218 28.27 -21.36 0.77
CA LEU A 218 29.25 -20.41 1.31
C LEU A 218 29.52 -20.60 2.81
N THR A 219 28.78 -21.49 3.46
CA THR A 219 28.87 -21.80 4.88
C THR A 219 28.77 -23.31 5.09
N ASP A 220 29.03 -23.77 6.30
CA ASP A 220 28.89 -25.20 6.65
C ASP A 220 27.44 -25.69 6.75
N SER A 221 26.46 -24.83 6.39
CA SER A 221 25.05 -25.20 6.35
C SER A 221 24.69 -25.99 5.09
N THR A 222 23.58 -26.75 5.16
CA THR A 222 23.04 -27.47 3.98
C THR A 222 22.66 -26.48 2.89
N PHE A 223 23.18 -26.70 1.68
CA PHE A 223 22.86 -25.93 0.50
C PHE A 223 21.60 -26.45 -0.20
N HIS A 224 20.69 -25.56 -0.50
CA HIS A 224 19.47 -25.85 -1.27
C HIS A 224 19.57 -25.18 -2.64
N ALA A 225 19.63 -25.98 -3.70
CA ALA A 225 19.80 -25.48 -5.07
C ALA A 225 18.50 -24.92 -5.69
N SER A 226 17.34 -25.36 -5.21
CA SER A 226 16.05 -24.93 -5.73
C SER A 226 14.91 -25.24 -4.79
N THR A 227 13.76 -24.57 -5.02
CA THR A 227 12.51 -24.83 -4.29
C THR A 227 11.29 -24.50 -5.15
N ASP A 228 10.18 -25.20 -4.93
CA ASP A 228 8.85 -24.86 -5.48
C ASP A 228 7.85 -24.41 -4.38
N LYS A 229 8.32 -24.30 -3.13
CA LYS A 229 7.50 -23.99 -1.96
C LYS A 229 7.50 -22.49 -1.60
N ALA A 230 8.49 -21.75 -2.10
CA ALA A 230 8.65 -20.35 -1.80
C ALA A 230 7.62 -19.47 -2.53
N ARG A 231 7.29 -18.35 -1.91
CA ARG A 231 6.47 -17.30 -2.50
C ARG A 231 7.08 -15.95 -2.17
N VAL A 232 7.01 -15.02 -3.12
CA VAL A 232 7.45 -13.63 -2.95
C VAL A 232 6.29 -12.72 -3.31
N ILE A 233 5.88 -11.86 -2.38
CA ILE A 233 5.01 -10.71 -2.68
C ILE A 233 5.89 -9.48 -2.68
N LEU A 234 5.97 -8.81 -3.83
CA LEU A 234 6.81 -7.64 -4.02
C LEU A 234 5.93 -6.43 -4.33
N PHE A 235 6.09 -5.38 -3.53
CA PHE A 235 5.57 -4.04 -3.77
C PHE A 235 6.71 -3.16 -4.28
N GLY A 236 6.53 -2.50 -5.41
CA GLY A 236 7.50 -1.63 -6.06
C GLY A 236 7.63 -0.25 -5.41
N ASP A 237 7.41 -0.15 -4.11
CA ASP A 237 7.38 1.09 -3.33
C ASP A 237 7.93 0.80 -1.93
N SER A 238 9.10 1.34 -1.60
CA SER A 238 9.77 1.10 -0.31
C SER A 238 9.13 1.88 0.84
N GLU A 239 8.45 2.97 0.55
CA GLU A 239 7.75 3.81 1.52
C GLU A 239 6.35 3.31 1.87
N LEU A 240 5.82 2.32 1.15
CA LEU A 240 4.45 1.82 1.35
C LEU A 240 4.12 1.46 2.81
N PRO A 241 5.02 0.83 3.62
CA PRO A 241 4.76 0.56 5.03
C PRO A 241 4.72 1.81 5.91
N LEU A 242 5.18 2.96 5.41
CA LEU A 242 5.23 4.24 6.14
C LEU A 242 3.91 5.01 6.00
N ASP A 243 3.08 4.67 5.02
CA ASP A 243 1.72 5.19 4.90
C ASP A 243 0.82 4.55 5.97
N PHE A 244 0.54 5.29 7.05
CA PHE A 244 -0.34 4.87 8.14
C PHE A 244 -1.79 4.64 7.75
N GLY A 245 -2.12 4.79 6.49
CA GLY A 245 -3.40 4.45 5.92
C GLY A 245 -3.43 3.04 5.36
N ALA A 246 -3.81 2.97 4.10
CA ALA A 246 -4.00 1.73 3.38
C ALA A 246 -2.69 0.96 3.11
N GLY A 247 -1.57 1.67 2.90
CA GLY A 247 -0.29 1.06 2.51
C GLY A 247 0.24 0.10 3.56
N ALA A 248 0.38 0.54 4.81
CA ALA A 248 0.84 -0.29 5.92
C ALA A 248 -0.05 -1.53 6.11
N TYR A 249 -1.37 -1.36 6.03
CA TYR A 249 -2.31 -2.46 6.20
C TYR A 249 -2.29 -3.46 5.04
N VAL A 250 -2.02 -3.03 3.81
CA VAL A 250 -1.84 -3.94 2.66
C VAL A 250 -0.61 -4.81 2.87
N VAL A 251 0.51 -4.24 3.35
CA VAL A 251 1.72 -5.00 3.67
C VAL A 251 1.46 -5.99 4.81
N LEU A 252 0.75 -5.58 5.87
CA LEU A 252 0.33 -6.48 6.96
C LEU A 252 -0.56 -7.61 6.45
N ASN A 253 -1.52 -7.30 5.58
CA ASN A 253 -2.39 -8.31 4.98
C ASN A 253 -1.63 -9.27 4.07
N ALA A 254 -0.58 -8.81 3.37
CA ALA A 254 0.29 -9.70 2.59
C ALA A 254 1.03 -10.71 3.49
N VAL A 255 1.50 -10.29 4.67
CA VAL A 255 2.07 -11.20 5.68
C VAL A 255 1.02 -12.21 6.14
N ASP A 256 -0.17 -11.74 6.51
CA ASP A 256 -1.27 -12.62 6.95
C ASP A 256 -1.69 -13.61 5.85
N HIS A 257 -1.69 -13.17 4.58
CA HIS A 257 -2.00 -14.03 3.43
C HIS A 257 -0.98 -15.15 3.27
N LEU A 258 0.31 -14.84 3.35
CA LEU A 258 1.37 -15.85 3.30
C LEU A 258 1.31 -16.82 4.48
N LEU A 259 0.86 -16.36 5.65
CA LEU A 259 0.65 -17.18 6.85
C LEU A 259 -0.69 -17.93 6.87
N GLY A 260 -1.57 -17.70 5.87
CA GLY A 260 -2.90 -18.31 5.81
C GLY A 260 -3.90 -17.77 6.84
N ARG A 261 -3.67 -16.59 7.43
CA ARG A 261 -4.50 -15.98 8.48
C ARG A 261 -5.65 -15.15 7.89
N LYS A 262 -6.60 -15.79 7.23
CA LYS A 262 -7.72 -15.14 6.53
C LYS A 262 -8.61 -14.31 7.46
N GLU A 263 -8.83 -14.78 8.68
CA GLU A 263 -9.67 -14.09 9.68
C GLU A 263 -9.08 -12.73 10.06
N ALA A 264 -7.76 -12.62 10.18
CA ALA A 264 -7.08 -11.36 10.48
C ALA A 264 -7.25 -10.35 9.33
N ILE A 265 -7.13 -10.81 8.08
CA ILE A 265 -7.37 -10.01 6.88
C ILE A 265 -8.83 -9.51 6.85
N GLU A 266 -9.79 -10.38 7.10
CA GLU A 266 -11.22 -10.00 7.11
C GLU A 266 -11.55 -8.99 8.17
N LEU A 267 -11.04 -9.15 9.40
CA LEU A 267 -11.25 -8.20 10.50
C LEU A 267 -10.68 -6.82 10.14
N ARG A 268 -9.48 -6.76 9.57
CA ARG A 268 -8.84 -5.53 9.18
C ARG A 268 -9.56 -4.84 8.02
N SER A 269 -9.99 -5.61 7.03
CA SER A 269 -10.76 -5.11 5.88
C SER A 269 -12.13 -4.54 6.27
N ARG A 270 -12.75 -5.03 7.34
CA ARG A 270 -14.01 -4.45 7.88
C ARG A 270 -13.79 -3.09 8.52
N ASN A 271 -12.68 -2.92 9.23
CA ASN A 271 -12.35 -1.66 9.91
C ASN A 271 -11.91 -0.56 8.94
N LEU A 272 -11.41 -0.95 7.75
CA LEU A 272 -10.97 -0.02 6.71
C LEU A 272 -12.10 0.47 5.80
N ARG A 273 -13.28 -0.17 5.84
CA ARG A 273 -14.45 0.42 5.19
C ARG A 273 -14.78 1.69 5.95
N PRO A 274 -14.59 2.89 5.38
CA PRO A 274 -15.11 4.09 6.01
C PRO A 274 -16.58 3.82 6.25
N SER A 275 -17.03 4.02 7.46
CA SER A 275 -18.47 3.99 7.73
C SER A 275 -19.10 4.86 6.65
N LEU A 276 -20.14 4.36 5.99
CA LEU A 276 -20.85 4.95 4.83
C LEU A 276 -21.40 6.39 5.05
N LEU A 277 -21.01 7.05 6.10
CA LEU A 277 -21.08 8.49 6.29
C LEU A 277 -19.90 9.14 5.54
N SER A 278 -19.86 8.97 4.21
CA SER A 278 -19.03 9.83 3.39
C SER A 278 -19.53 11.25 3.58
N THR A 279 -18.75 12.03 4.31
CA THR A 279 -19.04 13.46 4.53
C THR A 279 -19.24 14.18 3.20
N GLY A 280 -18.64 13.72 2.11
CA GLY A 280 -18.82 14.24 0.75
C GLY A 280 -20.25 14.21 0.25
N VAL A 281 -20.97 13.11 0.38
CA VAL A 281 -22.38 13.00 -0.05
C VAL A 281 -23.27 13.92 0.81
N PHE A 282 -22.95 14.06 2.09
CA PHE A 282 -23.66 14.98 2.99
C PHE A 282 -23.37 16.45 2.63
N MET A 283 -22.09 16.78 2.36
CA MET A 283 -21.67 18.12 1.96
C MET A 283 -22.35 18.57 0.67
N GLU A 284 -22.41 17.70 -0.34
CA GLU A 284 -23.09 17.97 -1.61
C GLU A 284 -24.59 18.17 -1.43
N ARG A 285 -25.26 17.31 -0.65
CA ARG A 285 -26.69 17.37 -0.41
C ARG A 285 -27.13 18.59 0.41
N PHE A 286 -26.29 19.08 1.31
CA PHE A 286 -26.57 20.26 2.14
C PHE A 286 -25.89 21.53 1.65
N LYS A 287 -25.30 21.53 0.43
CA LYS A 287 -24.61 22.69 -0.18
C LYS A 287 -23.61 23.34 0.79
N MET A 288 -22.86 22.52 1.50
CA MET A 288 -21.82 22.99 2.43
C MET A 288 -20.59 23.41 1.65
N ASP A 289 -19.92 24.47 2.10
CA ASP A 289 -18.74 25.00 1.46
C ASP A 289 -17.52 24.06 1.64
N PRO A 290 -16.99 23.45 0.57
CA PRO A 290 -15.82 22.58 0.67
C PRO A 290 -14.52 23.33 0.94
N SER A 291 -14.53 24.68 0.85
CA SER A 291 -13.33 25.50 1.05
C SER A 291 -12.96 25.70 2.54
N ASP A 292 -13.87 25.39 3.48
CA ASP A 292 -13.60 25.44 4.92
C ASP A 292 -13.94 24.09 5.59
N PRO A 293 -13.04 23.10 5.46
CA PRO A 293 -13.27 21.76 5.96
C PRO A 293 -13.40 21.69 7.50
N ASP A 294 -12.73 22.58 8.21
CA ASP A 294 -12.75 22.56 9.69
C ASP A 294 -14.08 23.06 10.25
N ARG A 295 -14.63 24.13 9.69
CA ARG A 295 -15.94 24.66 10.07
C ARG A 295 -17.05 23.69 9.67
N THR A 296 -16.96 23.11 8.49
CA THR A 296 -17.93 22.12 7.99
C THR A 296 -17.91 20.85 8.83
N SER A 297 -16.74 20.36 9.22
CA SER A 297 -16.56 19.21 10.11
C SER A 297 -17.11 19.47 11.50
N ALA A 298 -16.89 20.68 12.06
CA ALA A 298 -17.42 21.09 13.36
C ALA A 298 -18.96 21.19 13.36
N MET A 299 -19.54 21.76 12.30
CA MET A 299 -20.99 21.81 12.11
C MET A 299 -21.60 20.41 11.99
N LEU A 300 -21.05 19.54 11.15
CA LEU A 300 -21.51 18.16 11.01
C LEU A 300 -21.46 17.41 12.34
N LYS A 301 -20.36 17.48 13.09
CA LYS A 301 -20.24 16.87 14.42
C LYS A 301 -21.32 17.37 15.37
N THR A 302 -21.66 18.66 15.32
CA THR A 302 -22.70 19.26 16.16
C THR A 302 -24.08 18.77 15.76
N TRP A 303 -24.42 18.73 14.46
CA TRP A 303 -25.69 18.20 13.98
C TRP A 303 -25.87 16.72 14.27
N PHE A 304 -24.81 15.91 14.15
CA PHE A 304 -24.85 14.50 14.54
C PHE A 304 -25.09 14.32 16.05
N LYS A 305 -24.42 15.11 16.88
CA LYS A 305 -24.66 15.09 18.35
C LYS A 305 -26.10 15.48 18.69
N LEU A 306 -26.60 16.55 18.07
CA LEU A 306 -27.98 16.98 18.25
C LEU A 306 -28.97 15.93 17.75
N GLY A 307 -28.79 15.35 16.61
CA GLY A 307 -29.62 14.28 16.05
C GLY A 307 -29.64 13.02 16.93
N ALA A 308 -28.47 12.62 17.43
CA ALA A 308 -28.37 11.47 18.36
C ALA A 308 -29.07 11.70 19.69
N ILE A 309 -29.14 12.94 20.18
CA ILE A 309 -29.83 13.29 21.45
C ILE A 309 -31.30 13.53 21.20
N LEU A 310 -31.66 14.34 20.22
CA LEU A 310 -33.04 14.76 19.96
C LEU A 310 -33.87 13.72 19.19
N GLY A 311 -33.23 12.88 18.36
CA GLY A 311 -33.93 11.84 17.58
C GLY A 311 -34.68 10.82 18.42
N PRO A 312 -34.08 10.20 19.44
CA PRO A 312 -34.78 9.29 20.35
C PRO A 312 -35.90 9.98 21.13
N LEU A 313 -35.69 11.23 21.57
CA LEU A 313 -36.72 12.03 22.28
C LEU A 313 -37.90 12.34 21.36
N ALA A 314 -37.67 12.74 20.13
CA ALA A 314 -38.74 12.99 19.16
C ALA A 314 -39.52 11.70 18.84
N LEU A 315 -38.84 10.56 18.70
CA LEU A 315 -39.46 9.27 18.49
C LEU A 315 -40.36 8.85 19.67
N LEU A 316 -39.91 9.05 20.90
CA LEU A 316 -40.70 8.78 22.11
C LEU A 316 -41.92 9.65 22.18
N LEU A 317 -41.82 10.94 21.87
CA LEU A 317 -42.95 11.86 21.80
C LEU A 317 -43.98 11.46 20.74
N LEU A 318 -43.51 11.04 19.56
CA LEU A 318 -44.41 10.55 18.48
C LEU A 318 -45.15 9.27 18.89
N ILE A 319 -44.46 8.33 19.52
CA ILE A 319 -45.05 7.09 20.05
C ILE A 319 -46.05 7.43 21.16
N GLY A 320 -45.68 8.32 22.08
CA GLY A 320 -46.57 8.79 23.17
C GLY A 320 -47.84 9.46 22.64
N ALA A 321 -47.68 10.34 21.63
CA ALA A 321 -48.83 10.97 20.98
C ALA A 321 -49.73 9.95 20.26
N GLY A 322 -49.14 9.01 19.54
CA GLY A 322 -49.89 7.93 18.88
C GLY A 322 -50.72 7.07 19.88
N VAL A 323 -50.12 6.71 21.00
CA VAL A 323 -50.83 5.96 22.08
C VAL A 323 -51.96 6.80 22.71
N ALA A 324 -51.73 8.10 22.91
CA ALA A 324 -52.75 8.99 23.45
C ALA A 324 -53.97 9.14 22.52
N VAL A 325 -53.68 9.31 21.21
CA VAL A 325 -54.74 9.37 20.19
C VAL A 325 -55.50 8.06 20.11
N HIS A 326 -54.82 6.93 20.09
CA HIS A 326 -55.47 5.60 20.08
C HIS A 326 -56.35 5.34 21.29
N ARG A 327 -55.90 5.76 22.49
CA ARG A 327 -56.72 5.69 23.71
C ARG A 327 -57.96 6.59 23.67
N LYS A 328 -57.85 7.76 23.01
CA LYS A 328 -58.97 8.70 22.90
C LYS A 328 -60.04 8.19 21.92
N VAL A 329 -59.61 7.58 20.81
CA VAL A 329 -60.53 6.95 19.84
C VAL A 329 -61.28 5.79 20.46
N ARG A 330 -60.64 4.90 21.20
CA ARG A 330 -61.31 3.79 21.92
C ARG A 330 -62.29 4.23 22.98
N LYS A 331 -62.15 5.41 23.56
CA LYS A 331 -63.10 5.95 24.57
C LYS A 331 -64.32 6.60 23.93
N VAL A 332 -64.32 6.84 22.66
CA VAL A 332 -65.45 7.42 21.89
C VAL A 332 -66.32 6.30 21.27
N GLU A 333 -65.73 5.10 21.11
CA GLU A 333 -66.41 3.91 20.55
C GLU A 333 -67.01 2.98 21.63
N ALA A 334 -66.79 3.28 22.92
CA ALA A 334 -67.38 2.59 24.09
C ALA A 334 -68.40 3.49 24.76
#